data_4a4e22c725eca4748717ebaf7a0e0011
#
_entry.id   4a4e22c725eca4748717ebaf7a0e0011
#
_cell.length_a   1.000
_cell.length_b   1.000
_cell.length_c   1.000
_cell.angle_alpha   90.00
_cell.angle_beta   90.00
_cell.angle_gamma   90.00
#
_symmetry.space_group_name_H-M   'P 1'
#
loop_
_entity.id
_entity.type
_entity.pdbx_description
1 polymer ?
#
loop_
_entity_poly.entity_id
_entity_poly.type
_entity_poly.pdbx_seq_one_letter_code
_entity_poly.pdbx_strand_id
1 'polypeptide(L)'
;MAIGAVCSGALADRIGRKTVFASTLVIYSVATAACAFAPNLTWLLAFRFVVGLGLGGQLPVAVTLVSEYIPAHVRGRFIVLLESFWGLGWLCAALISYFVIPHYDWHAAFLVGGLPALYAIVIWKMVPESIPYLINRGRYEEAHALVKKIEAQCGVEVIEIFQVKPVAEQQNTSFKQLWSGVFARRTLMLWLIWFGIVYSYYGIFTWLPSLLVKQGYTIVQSFEYVLIMILAQLPGY
;
A
#
# COMPACT_ATOMS: atom_id res chain seq x y z
N MET A 1 9.07 5.06 -5.54
CA MET A 1 8.01 5.08 -4.49
C MET A 1 7.52 6.49 -4.17
N ALA A 2 8.34 7.45 -3.75
CA ALA A 2 7.87 8.79 -3.35
C ALA A 2 7.01 9.51 -4.43
N ILE A 3 7.47 9.51 -5.68
CA ILE A 3 6.69 10.07 -6.80
C ILE A 3 5.34 9.33 -6.94
N GLY A 4 5.34 8.00 -6.84
CA GLY A 4 4.13 7.18 -6.90
C GLY A 4 3.14 7.53 -5.80
N ALA A 5 3.59 7.75 -4.56
CA ALA A 5 2.74 8.12 -3.44
C ALA A 5 2.05 9.47 -3.66
N VAL A 6 2.81 10.49 -4.11
CA VAL A 6 2.27 11.83 -4.38
C VAL A 6 1.27 11.80 -5.55
N CYS A 7 1.66 11.16 -6.65
CA CYS A 7 0.80 11.06 -7.83
C CYS A 7 -0.49 10.27 -7.54
N SER A 8 -0.38 9.15 -6.84
CA SER A 8 -1.55 8.30 -6.52
C SER A 8 -2.49 8.99 -5.53
N GLY A 9 -1.97 9.72 -4.55
CA GLY A 9 -2.81 10.52 -3.65
C GLY A 9 -3.62 11.56 -4.41
N ALA A 10 -2.97 12.38 -5.24
CA ALA A 10 -3.65 13.38 -6.07
C ALA A 10 -4.62 12.74 -7.08
N LEU A 11 -4.28 11.58 -7.62
CA LEU A 11 -5.12 10.86 -8.57
C LEU A 11 -6.33 10.22 -7.88
N ALA A 12 -6.17 9.71 -6.65
CA ALA A 12 -7.26 9.13 -5.86
C ALA A 12 -8.37 10.12 -5.55
N ASP A 13 -8.03 11.39 -5.35
CA ASP A 13 -9.02 12.45 -5.18
C ASP A 13 -9.73 12.82 -6.48
N ARG A 14 -9.15 12.52 -7.65
CA ARG A 14 -9.72 12.82 -8.97
C ARG A 14 -10.55 11.69 -9.56
N ILE A 15 -10.06 10.46 -9.53
CA ILE A 15 -10.69 9.31 -10.21
C ILE A 15 -11.25 8.26 -9.26
N GLY A 16 -11.10 8.45 -7.95
CA GLY A 16 -11.61 7.56 -6.91
C GLY A 16 -10.54 6.68 -6.26
N ARG A 17 -10.75 6.40 -4.98
CA ARG A 17 -9.77 5.65 -4.17
C ARG A 17 -9.70 4.19 -4.60
N LYS A 18 -10.85 3.54 -4.82
CA LYS A 18 -10.94 2.17 -5.33
C LYS A 18 -10.23 2.01 -6.67
N THR A 19 -10.50 2.94 -7.60
CA THR A 19 -9.92 2.89 -8.95
C THR A 19 -8.40 3.00 -8.90
N VAL A 20 -7.85 3.93 -8.12
CA VAL A 20 -6.41 4.09 -7.98
C VAL A 20 -5.79 2.90 -7.27
N PHE A 21 -6.44 2.37 -6.22
CA PHE A 21 -5.98 1.19 -5.50
C PHE A 21 -5.86 -0.03 -6.41
N ALA A 22 -6.89 -0.32 -7.21
CA ALA A 22 -6.85 -1.42 -8.17
C ALA A 22 -5.83 -1.19 -9.29
N SER A 23 -5.74 0.03 -9.83
CA SER A 23 -4.78 0.37 -10.89
C SER A 23 -3.33 0.26 -10.45
N THR A 24 -2.99 0.76 -9.27
CA THR A 24 -1.64 0.65 -8.72
C THR A 24 -1.25 -0.80 -8.46
N LEU A 25 -2.19 -1.64 -8.00
CA LEU A 25 -2.00 -3.08 -7.84
C LEU A 25 -1.66 -3.75 -9.18
N VAL A 26 -2.41 -3.46 -10.23
CA VAL A 26 -2.12 -4.00 -11.58
C VAL A 26 -0.77 -3.52 -12.07
N ILE A 27 -0.48 -2.22 -11.98
CA ILE A 27 0.77 -1.63 -12.47
C ILE A 27 1.98 -2.31 -11.83
N TYR A 28 2.05 -2.37 -10.49
CA TYR A 28 3.23 -2.95 -9.87
C TYR A 28 3.34 -4.46 -10.07
N SER A 29 2.21 -5.18 -10.10
CA SER A 29 2.22 -6.63 -10.28
C SER A 29 2.63 -7.02 -11.70
N VAL A 30 2.09 -6.36 -12.72
CA VAL A 30 2.47 -6.59 -14.12
C VAL A 30 3.92 -6.18 -14.36
N ALA A 31 4.35 -5.05 -13.82
CA ALA A 31 5.75 -4.63 -13.92
C ALA A 31 6.70 -5.59 -13.19
N THR A 32 6.26 -6.20 -12.07
CA THR A 32 7.03 -7.24 -11.38
C THR A 32 7.16 -8.48 -12.24
N ALA A 33 6.07 -8.96 -12.86
CA ALA A 33 6.12 -10.08 -13.80
C ALA A 33 7.01 -9.77 -15.02
N ALA A 34 6.96 -8.54 -15.52
CA ALA A 34 7.82 -8.10 -16.63
C ALA A 34 9.31 -8.14 -16.29
N CYS A 35 9.69 -7.99 -15.02
CA CYS A 35 11.10 -8.15 -14.58
C CYS A 35 11.64 -9.55 -14.93
N ALA A 36 10.80 -10.59 -14.95
CA ALA A 36 11.20 -11.93 -15.33
C ALA A 36 11.70 -12.03 -16.79
N PHE A 37 11.25 -11.14 -17.64
CA PHE A 37 11.58 -11.12 -19.08
C PHE A 37 12.62 -10.04 -19.43
N ALA A 38 13.26 -9.42 -18.44
CA ALA A 38 14.22 -8.36 -18.67
C ALA A 38 15.49 -8.89 -19.37
N PRO A 39 15.81 -8.45 -20.60
CA PRO A 39 16.96 -8.97 -21.35
C PRO A 39 18.30 -8.48 -20.82
N ASN A 40 18.31 -7.38 -20.07
CA ASN A 40 19.50 -6.78 -19.49
C ASN A 40 19.17 -5.94 -18.25
N LEU A 41 20.19 -5.48 -17.55
CA LEU A 41 20.06 -4.69 -16.33
C LEU A 41 19.27 -3.39 -16.53
N THR A 42 19.41 -2.73 -17.67
CA THR A 42 18.71 -1.47 -17.96
C THR A 42 17.20 -1.67 -18.00
N TRP A 43 16.71 -2.71 -18.65
CA TRP A 43 15.31 -3.07 -18.67
C TRP A 43 14.80 -3.49 -17.30
N LEU A 44 15.60 -4.26 -16.56
CA LEU A 44 15.26 -4.63 -15.19
C LEU A 44 15.08 -3.39 -14.31
N LEU A 45 15.97 -2.41 -14.39
CA LEU A 45 15.88 -1.15 -13.65
C LEU A 45 14.65 -0.33 -14.09
N ALA A 46 14.35 -0.29 -15.39
CA ALA A 46 13.15 0.39 -15.90
C ALA A 46 11.86 -0.23 -15.35
N PHE A 47 11.73 -1.56 -15.38
CA PHE A 47 10.58 -2.24 -14.78
C PHE A 47 10.51 -2.04 -13.26
N ARG A 48 11.64 -2.09 -12.56
CA ARG A 48 11.73 -1.80 -11.13
C ARG A 48 11.32 -0.37 -10.77
N PHE A 49 11.60 0.58 -11.65
CA PHE A 49 11.11 1.95 -11.49
C PHE A 49 9.58 2.00 -11.54
N VAL A 50 8.96 1.31 -12.52
CA VAL A 50 7.50 1.21 -12.65
C VAL A 50 6.89 0.49 -11.45
N VAL A 51 7.50 -0.61 -10.97
CA VAL A 51 7.11 -1.28 -9.73
C VAL A 51 7.10 -0.30 -8.56
N GLY A 52 8.16 0.51 -8.44
CA GLY A 52 8.26 1.51 -7.38
C GLY A 52 7.20 2.61 -7.47
N LEU A 53 6.78 3.00 -8.67
CA LEU A 53 5.65 3.94 -8.85
C LEU A 53 4.33 3.33 -8.35
N GLY A 54 4.02 2.10 -8.73
CA GLY A 54 2.80 1.40 -8.30
C GLY A 54 2.76 1.17 -6.79
N LEU A 55 3.82 0.58 -6.21
CA LEU A 55 3.91 0.32 -4.77
C LEU A 55 3.85 1.59 -3.93
N GLY A 56 4.46 2.68 -4.41
CA GLY A 56 4.43 3.95 -3.68
C GLY A 56 3.03 4.48 -3.44
N GLY A 57 2.11 4.27 -4.39
CA GLY A 57 0.73 4.70 -4.25
C GLY A 57 -0.18 3.76 -3.48
N GLN A 58 0.21 2.50 -3.35
CA GLN A 58 -0.66 1.45 -2.79
C GLN A 58 -1.02 1.71 -1.33
N LEU A 59 -0.02 1.93 -0.48
CA LEU A 59 -0.23 2.06 0.96
C LEU A 59 -1.04 3.31 1.36
N PRO A 60 -0.72 4.54 0.89
CA PRO A 60 -1.50 5.72 1.23
C PRO A 60 -2.97 5.62 0.84
N VAL A 61 -3.24 5.05 -0.35
CA VAL A 61 -4.61 4.88 -0.84
C VAL A 61 -5.36 3.82 -0.03
N ALA A 62 -4.70 2.71 0.32
CA ALA A 62 -5.28 1.65 1.16
C ALA A 62 -5.64 2.19 2.55
N VAL A 63 -4.71 2.88 3.22
CA VAL A 63 -4.93 3.47 4.55
C VAL A 63 -6.08 4.48 4.52
N THR A 64 -6.13 5.33 3.49
CA THR A 64 -7.22 6.30 3.34
C THR A 64 -8.55 5.58 3.16
N LEU A 65 -8.64 4.62 2.24
CA LEU A 65 -9.87 3.87 1.97
C LEU A 65 -10.36 3.15 3.22
N VAL A 66 -9.49 2.43 3.91
CA VAL A 66 -9.82 1.72 5.16
C VAL A 66 -10.28 2.70 6.24
N SER A 67 -9.59 3.85 6.40
CA SER A 67 -9.92 4.84 7.42
C SER A 67 -11.28 5.53 7.21
N GLU A 68 -11.80 5.55 6.00
CA GLU A 68 -13.09 6.14 5.65
C GLU A 68 -14.28 5.23 6.00
N TYR A 69 -14.05 3.91 6.05
CA TYR A 69 -15.09 2.94 6.39
C TYR A 69 -15.14 2.58 7.87
N ILE A 70 -14.05 2.82 8.61
CA ILE A 70 -13.92 2.36 9.99
C ILE A 70 -14.22 3.48 10.98
N PRO A 71 -15.09 3.23 12.00
CA PRO A 71 -15.38 4.18 13.05
C PRO A 71 -14.13 4.69 13.76
N ALA A 72 -14.12 5.97 14.15
CA ALA A 72 -12.95 6.64 14.71
C ALA A 72 -12.35 5.94 15.93
N HIS A 73 -13.20 5.35 16.80
CA HIS A 73 -12.76 4.71 18.06
C HIS A 73 -11.97 3.40 17.86
N VAL A 74 -12.12 2.70 16.74
CA VAL A 74 -11.39 1.45 16.43
C VAL A 74 -10.43 1.60 15.25
N ARG A 75 -10.44 2.76 14.57
CA ARG A 75 -9.64 3.01 13.36
C ARG A 75 -8.16 2.67 13.53
N GLY A 76 -7.57 3.05 14.66
CA GLY A 76 -6.17 2.77 14.95
C GLY A 76 -5.85 1.27 14.93
N ARG A 77 -6.72 0.43 15.51
CA ARG A 77 -6.52 -1.03 15.52
C ARG A 77 -6.54 -1.62 14.12
N PHE A 78 -7.44 -1.16 13.25
CA PHE A 78 -7.53 -1.65 11.88
C PHE A 78 -6.36 -1.16 11.00
N ILE A 79 -5.85 0.05 11.24
CA ILE A 79 -4.65 0.53 10.55
C ILE A 79 -3.43 -0.30 10.98
N VAL A 80 -3.26 -0.59 12.27
CA VAL A 80 -2.18 -1.47 12.75
C VAL A 80 -2.31 -2.89 12.17
N LEU A 81 -3.54 -3.43 12.09
CA LEU A 81 -3.79 -4.71 11.43
C LEU A 81 -3.41 -4.66 9.95
N LEU A 82 -3.77 -3.59 9.23
CA LEU A 82 -3.36 -3.39 7.83
C LEU A 82 -1.83 -3.38 7.69
N GLU A 83 -1.14 -2.65 8.56
CA GLU A 83 0.32 -2.58 8.56
C GLU A 83 0.98 -3.94 8.88
N SER A 84 0.37 -4.77 9.73
CA SER A 84 0.91 -6.10 10.06
C SER A 84 0.99 -7.04 8.85
N PHE A 85 0.13 -6.85 7.84
CA PHE A 85 0.22 -7.58 6.57
C PHE A 85 1.50 -7.27 5.79
N TRP A 86 2.17 -6.16 6.08
CA TRP A 86 3.49 -5.86 5.54
C TRP A 86 4.53 -6.92 5.95
N GLY A 87 4.55 -7.28 7.24
CA GLY A 87 5.42 -8.35 7.75
C GLY A 87 5.08 -9.72 7.15
N LEU A 88 3.78 -10.04 7.03
CA LEU A 88 3.34 -11.27 6.36
C LEU A 88 3.76 -11.30 4.88
N GLY A 89 3.69 -10.17 4.19
CA GLY A 89 4.16 -10.05 2.81
C GLY A 89 5.67 -10.33 2.67
N TRP A 90 6.49 -9.81 3.58
CA TRP A 90 7.92 -10.12 3.65
C TRP A 90 8.18 -11.59 3.91
N LEU A 91 7.43 -12.21 4.83
CA LEU A 91 7.51 -13.64 5.11
C LEU A 91 7.19 -14.48 3.87
N CYS A 92 6.08 -14.17 3.17
CA CYS A 92 5.72 -14.83 1.92
C CYS A 92 6.82 -14.67 0.86
N ALA A 93 7.37 -13.47 0.69
CA ALA A 93 8.43 -13.20 -0.26
C ALA A 93 9.71 -14.01 0.08
N ALA A 94 10.08 -14.11 1.35
CA ALA A 94 11.21 -14.91 1.79
C ALA A 94 10.98 -16.41 1.55
N LEU A 95 9.78 -16.92 1.84
CA LEU A 95 9.42 -18.33 1.58
C LEU A 95 9.43 -18.63 0.07
N ILE A 96 8.86 -17.75 -0.77
CA ILE A 96 8.91 -17.90 -2.23
C ILE A 96 10.37 -17.92 -2.69
N SER A 97 11.20 -17.01 -2.20
CA SER A 97 12.61 -16.96 -2.56
C SER A 97 13.34 -18.24 -2.15
N TYR A 98 13.07 -18.75 -0.95
CA TYR A 98 13.70 -19.96 -0.42
C TYR A 98 13.31 -21.23 -1.20
N PHE A 99 12.02 -21.40 -1.54
CA PHE A 99 11.55 -22.60 -2.21
C PHE A 99 11.62 -22.53 -3.73
N VAL A 100 11.39 -21.35 -4.33
CA VAL A 100 11.26 -21.23 -5.80
C VAL A 100 12.62 -21.01 -6.46
N ILE A 101 13.45 -20.14 -5.93
CA ILE A 101 14.72 -19.77 -6.58
C ILE A 101 15.66 -20.97 -6.78
N PRO A 102 15.88 -21.88 -5.81
CA PRO A 102 16.78 -23.01 -5.99
C PRO A 102 16.32 -24.02 -7.06
N HIS A 103 15.01 -24.09 -7.36
CA HIS A 103 14.42 -25.09 -8.27
C HIS A 103 14.09 -24.52 -9.66
N TYR A 104 13.68 -23.23 -9.73
CA TYR A 104 13.12 -22.62 -10.93
C TYR A 104 13.80 -21.31 -11.36
N ASP A 105 14.89 -20.93 -10.68
CA ASP A 105 15.61 -19.68 -10.92
C ASP A 105 14.81 -18.42 -10.49
N TRP A 106 15.48 -17.27 -10.46
CA TRP A 106 14.93 -15.98 -10.03
C TRP A 106 13.78 -15.46 -10.90
N HIS A 107 13.74 -15.86 -12.19
CA HIS A 107 12.66 -15.50 -13.12
C HIS A 107 11.29 -15.96 -12.61
N ALA A 108 11.21 -17.19 -12.09
CA ALA A 108 9.97 -17.74 -11.56
C ALA A 108 9.47 -16.97 -10.34
N ALA A 109 10.36 -16.51 -9.47
CA ALA A 109 10.00 -15.69 -8.30
C ALA A 109 9.33 -14.37 -8.73
N PHE A 110 9.81 -13.72 -9.80
CA PHE A 110 9.17 -12.52 -10.34
C PHE A 110 7.81 -12.80 -10.98
N LEU A 111 7.63 -13.93 -11.65
CA LEU A 111 6.34 -14.33 -12.20
C LEU A 111 5.30 -14.55 -11.10
N VAL A 112 5.68 -15.21 -10.00
CA VAL A 112 4.82 -15.34 -8.82
C VAL A 112 4.45 -13.97 -8.25
N GLY A 113 5.37 -13.01 -8.24
CA GLY A 113 5.13 -11.62 -7.86
C GLY A 113 4.12 -10.87 -8.75
N GLY A 114 3.79 -11.41 -9.92
CA GLY A 114 2.73 -10.91 -10.81
C GLY A 114 1.32 -11.37 -10.45
N LEU A 115 1.17 -12.44 -9.67
CA LEU A 115 -0.14 -13.02 -9.30
C LEU A 115 -1.10 -12.03 -8.63
N PRO A 116 -0.66 -11.07 -7.81
CA PRO A 116 -1.55 -10.07 -7.22
C PRO A 116 -2.33 -9.26 -8.27
N ALA A 117 -1.89 -9.17 -9.54
CA ALA A 117 -2.67 -8.54 -10.59
C ALA A 117 -4.06 -9.16 -10.76
N LEU A 118 -4.19 -10.48 -10.57
CA LEU A 118 -5.46 -11.19 -10.64
C LEU A 118 -6.40 -10.77 -9.50
N TYR A 119 -5.84 -10.44 -8.33
CA TYR A 119 -6.61 -9.96 -7.20
C TYR A 119 -7.24 -8.58 -7.44
N ALA A 120 -6.71 -7.79 -8.36
CA ALA A 120 -7.32 -6.52 -8.75
C ALA A 120 -8.75 -6.69 -9.26
N ILE A 121 -9.07 -7.82 -9.91
CA ILE A 121 -10.43 -8.14 -10.35
C ILE A 121 -11.36 -8.30 -9.14
N VAL A 122 -10.90 -8.94 -8.09
CA VAL A 122 -11.65 -9.12 -6.83
C VAL A 122 -11.90 -7.77 -6.17
N ILE A 123 -10.86 -6.92 -6.09
CA ILE A 123 -10.98 -5.56 -5.55
C ILE A 123 -12.01 -4.77 -6.34
N TRP A 124 -11.94 -4.83 -7.66
CA TRP A 124 -12.87 -4.10 -8.53
C TRP A 124 -14.33 -4.50 -8.32
N LYS A 125 -14.60 -5.77 -8.04
CA LYS A 125 -15.96 -6.30 -7.82
C LYS A 125 -16.45 -6.13 -6.39
N MET A 126 -15.59 -6.32 -5.40
CA MET A 126 -15.98 -6.44 -4.00
C MET A 126 -15.78 -5.17 -3.17
N VAL A 127 -14.75 -4.37 -3.46
CA VAL A 127 -14.47 -3.17 -2.69
C VAL A 127 -15.36 -2.03 -3.18
N PRO A 128 -16.15 -1.40 -2.29
CA PRO A 128 -16.94 -0.23 -2.65
C PRO A 128 -16.07 1.01 -2.84
N GLU A 129 -16.58 2.02 -3.55
CA GLU A 129 -15.89 3.32 -3.68
C GLU A 129 -16.08 4.15 -2.41
N SER A 130 -15.18 5.05 -2.13
CA SER A 130 -15.20 5.93 -0.97
C SER A 130 -16.44 6.81 -0.92
N ILE A 131 -17.19 6.80 0.20
CA ILE A 131 -18.38 7.64 0.41
C ILE A 131 -18.02 9.14 0.33
N PRO A 132 -16.96 9.65 1.02
CA PRO A 132 -16.52 11.03 0.89
C PRO A 132 -16.18 11.43 -0.56
N TYR A 133 -15.58 10.53 -1.33
CA TYR A 133 -15.27 10.78 -2.74
C TYR A 133 -16.56 10.94 -3.56
N LEU A 134 -17.56 10.04 -3.39
CA LEU A 134 -18.83 10.12 -4.11
C LEU A 134 -19.57 11.41 -3.80
N ILE A 135 -19.61 11.82 -2.53
CA ILE A 135 -20.22 13.07 -2.10
C ILE A 135 -19.53 14.28 -2.73
N ASN A 136 -18.20 14.33 -2.69
CA ASN A 136 -17.42 15.43 -3.27
C ASN A 136 -17.56 15.54 -4.79
N ARG A 137 -17.95 14.45 -5.46
CA ARG A 137 -18.23 14.39 -6.90
C ARG A 137 -19.70 14.66 -7.25
N GLY A 138 -20.55 14.93 -6.27
CA GLY A 138 -21.98 15.13 -6.48
C GLY A 138 -22.76 13.86 -6.82
N ARG A 139 -22.15 12.66 -6.64
CA ARG A 139 -22.77 11.35 -6.90
C ARG A 139 -23.55 10.88 -5.67
N TYR A 140 -24.50 11.70 -5.23
CA TYR A 140 -25.24 11.49 -3.98
C TYR A 140 -26.06 10.22 -3.98
N GLU A 141 -26.71 9.86 -5.10
CA GLU A 141 -27.51 8.64 -5.23
C GLU A 141 -26.68 7.37 -4.94
N GLU A 142 -25.46 7.32 -5.47
CA GLU A 142 -24.57 6.18 -5.26
C GLU A 142 -24.04 6.14 -3.82
N ALA A 143 -23.75 7.31 -3.25
CA ALA A 143 -23.34 7.40 -1.85
C ALA A 143 -24.47 6.92 -0.93
N HIS A 144 -25.71 7.34 -1.17
CA HIS A 144 -26.91 6.89 -0.45
C HIS A 144 -27.14 5.38 -0.58
N ALA A 145 -27.08 4.85 -1.79
CA ALA A 145 -27.24 3.42 -2.03
C ALA A 145 -26.20 2.58 -1.28
N LEU A 146 -24.95 3.08 -1.21
CA LEU A 146 -23.86 2.43 -0.50
C LEU A 146 -24.07 2.47 1.01
N VAL A 147 -24.45 3.63 1.58
CA VAL A 147 -24.77 3.77 3.01
C VAL A 147 -25.90 2.82 3.39
N LYS A 148 -27.01 2.84 2.65
CA LYS A 148 -28.15 1.94 2.88
C LYS A 148 -27.77 0.47 2.86
N LYS A 149 -26.85 0.08 1.94
CA LYS A 149 -26.35 -1.29 1.88
C LYS A 149 -25.54 -1.66 3.13
N ILE A 150 -24.71 -0.74 3.63
CA ILE A 150 -23.91 -0.94 4.84
C ILE A 150 -24.80 -1.04 6.08
N GLU A 151 -25.79 -0.13 6.22
CA GLU A 151 -26.76 -0.13 7.32
C GLU A 151 -27.55 -1.42 7.36
N ALA A 152 -28.03 -1.89 6.21
CA ALA A 152 -28.74 -3.16 6.09
C ALA A 152 -27.86 -4.37 6.52
N GLN A 153 -26.57 -4.34 6.22
CA GLN A 153 -25.61 -5.38 6.66
C GLN A 153 -25.32 -5.30 8.17
N CYS A 154 -25.36 -4.11 8.75
CA CYS A 154 -25.13 -3.90 10.18
C CYS A 154 -26.39 -4.10 11.03
N GLY A 155 -27.57 -4.30 10.42
CA GLY A 155 -28.83 -4.45 11.15
C GLY A 155 -29.29 -3.17 11.87
N VAL A 156 -28.85 -2.00 11.40
CA VAL A 156 -29.22 -0.69 11.95
C VAL A 156 -30.39 -0.15 11.13
N GLU A 157 -31.43 0.40 11.80
CA GLU A 157 -32.53 1.08 11.10
C GLU A 157 -32.01 2.28 10.31
N VAL A 158 -32.48 2.37 9.06
CA VAL A 158 -32.10 3.45 8.15
C VAL A 158 -32.54 4.79 8.70
N ILE A 159 -31.63 5.63 9.11
CA ILE A 159 -31.93 7.01 9.47
C ILE A 159 -32.06 7.80 8.17
N GLU A 160 -33.29 8.14 7.79
CA GLU A 160 -33.63 8.81 6.52
C GLU A 160 -33.03 10.22 6.33
N ILE A 161 -32.24 10.73 7.27
CA ILE A 161 -31.81 12.12 7.24
C ILE A 161 -30.31 12.22 7.04
N PHE A 162 -29.82 11.91 5.86
CA PHE A 162 -28.58 12.53 5.41
C PHE A 162 -28.91 13.80 4.60
N GLN A 163 -29.22 14.89 5.30
CA GLN A 163 -28.95 16.21 4.74
C GLN A 163 -27.43 16.33 4.68
N VAL A 164 -26.83 15.83 3.60
CA VAL A 164 -25.44 16.11 3.30
C VAL A 164 -25.35 17.61 3.07
N LYS A 165 -25.03 18.38 4.13
CA LYS A 165 -24.59 19.76 3.91
C LYS A 165 -23.45 19.68 2.90
N PRO A 166 -23.52 20.40 1.78
CA PRO A 166 -22.38 20.48 0.87
C PRO A 166 -21.15 20.79 1.72
N VAL A 167 -20.16 19.90 1.69
CA VAL A 167 -18.89 20.17 2.34
C VAL A 167 -18.44 21.51 1.75
N ALA A 168 -18.37 22.53 2.60
CA ALA A 168 -17.95 23.87 2.21
C ALA A 168 -16.73 23.69 1.29
N GLU A 169 -16.75 24.40 0.13
CA GLU A 169 -15.76 24.30 -0.92
C GLU A 169 -14.41 23.93 -0.36
N GLN A 170 -13.90 22.73 -0.73
CA GLN A 170 -12.58 22.32 -0.29
C GLN A 170 -11.64 23.41 -0.75
N GLN A 171 -11.25 24.28 0.17
CA GLN A 171 -10.17 25.23 -0.07
C GLN A 171 -9.04 24.43 -0.67
N ASN A 172 -8.63 24.81 -1.87
CA ASN A 172 -7.49 24.18 -2.55
C ASN A 172 -6.32 24.15 -1.58
N THR A 173 -6.20 23.03 -0.85
CA THR A 173 -5.13 22.86 0.13
C THR A 173 -3.82 22.79 -0.63
N SER A 174 -3.13 23.90 -0.64
CA SER A 174 -1.82 23.99 -1.31
C SER A 174 -0.78 23.25 -0.47
N PHE A 175 0.12 22.52 -1.13
CA PHE A 175 1.28 21.92 -0.48
C PHE A 175 2.06 22.92 0.40
N LYS A 176 2.03 24.21 0.05
CA LYS A 176 2.61 25.29 0.85
C LYS A 176 2.00 25.42 2.25
N GLN A 177 0.75 25.01 2.47
CA GLN A 177 0.11 25.08 3.79
C GLN A 177 0.73 24.10 4.78
N LEU A 178 1.28 22.97 4.32
CA LEU A 178 2.00 22.01 5.17
C LEU A 178 3.25 22.64 5.81
N TRP A 179 3.82 23.67 5.18
CA TRP A 179 5.02 24.38 5.64
C TRP A 179 4.71 25.74 6.27
N SER A 180 3.44 26.02 6.59
CA SER A 180 3.01 27.25 7.23
C SER A 180 2.61 27.03 8.70
N GLY A 181 3.01 27.98 9.57
CA GLY A 181 2.56 28.06 10.96
C GLY A 181 2.75 26.77 11.76
N VAL A 182 1.67 26.33 12.42
CA VAL A 182 1.67 25.15 13.32
C VAL A 182 1.91 23.85 12.57
N PHE A 183 1.55 23.76 11.29
CA PHE A 183 1.72 22.55 10.50
C PHE A 183 3.18 22.26 10.14
N ALA A 184 4.01 23.29 9.93
CA ALA A 184 5.42 23.12 9.54
C ALA A 184 6.20 22.25 10.54
N ARG A 185 6.07 22.55 11.85
CA ARG A 185 6.74 21.76 12.90
C ARG A 185 6.26 20.31 12.91
N ARG A 186 4.96 20.06 12.81
CA ARG A 186 4.38 18.71 12.79
C ARG A 186 4.85 17.94 11.55
N THR A 187 4.84 18.57 10.39
CA THR A 187 5.31 17.98 9.13
C THR A 187 6.78 17.58 9.24
N LEU A 188 7.63 18.51 9.72
CA LEU A 188 9.05 18.21 9.90
C LEU A 188 9.31 17.05 10.85
N MET A 189 8.63 17.03 12.02
CA MET A 189 8.78 15.96 13.00
C MET A 189 8.35 14.61 12.43
N LEU A 190 7.23 14.55 11.72
CA LEU A 190 6.77 13.33 11.06
C LEU A 190 7.76 12.85 9.99
N TRP A 191 8.32 13.77 9.20
CA TRP A 191 9.31 13.41 8.20
C TRP A 191 10.59 12.86 8.81
N LEU A 192 11.08 13.45 9.90
CA LEU A 192 12.26 12.96 10.62
C LEU A 192 12.02 11.56 11.22
N ILE A 193 10.86 11.34 11.83
CA ILE A 193 10.49 10.02 12.39
C ILE A 193 10.43 8.98 11.25
N TRP A 194 9.71 9.27 10.17
CA TRP A 194 9.60 8.36 9.03
C TRP A 194 10.95 8.11 8.36
N PHE A 195 11.77 9.14 8.20
CA PHE A 195 13.12 8.98 7.67
C PHE A 195 13.95 8.02 8.53
N GLY A 196 13.94 8.20 9.86
CA GLY A 196 14.68 7.34 10.79
C GLY A 196 14.20 5.87 10.72
N ILE A 197 12.88 5.64 10.71
CA ILE A 197 12.29 4.30 10.61
C ILE A 197 12.67 3.65 9.29
N VAL A 198 12.47 4.33 8.17
CA VAL A 198 12.74 3.80 6.83
C VAL A 198 14.23 3.53 6.64
N TYR A 199 15.09 4.45 7.08
CA TYR A 199 16.55 4.30 7.01
C TYR A 199 17.03 3.06 7.79
N SER A 200 16.57 2.90 9.03
CA SER A 200 16.93 1.76 9.87
C SER A 200 16.39 0.45 9.30
N TYR A 201 15.12 0.43 8.95
CA TYR A 201 14.44 -0.77 8.45
C TYR A 201 15.07 -1.27 7.14
N TYR A 202 15.09 -0.44 6.11
CA TYR A 202 15.64 -0.83 4.81
C TYR A 202 17.16 -1.00 4.84
N GLY A 203 17.87 -0.23 5.66
CA GLY A 203 19.30 -0.37 5.87
C GLY A 203 19.66 -1.77 6.38
N ILE A 204 18.95 -2.26 7.38
CA ILE A 204 19.19 -3.61 7.93
C ILE A 204 18.71 -4.69 6.94
N PHE A 205 17.44 -4.67 6.55
CA PHE A 205 16.84 -5.76 5.77
C PHE A 205 17.46 -5.93 4.39
N THR A 206 17.84 -4.84 3.72
CA THR A 206 18.39 -4.90 2.36
C THR A 206 19.85 -5.35 2.36
N TRP A 207 20.65 -4.92 3.36
CA TRP A 207 22.07 -5.18 3.37
C TRP A 207 22.46 -6.44 4.13
N LEU A 208 21.64 -6.90 5.08
CA LEU A 208 21.96 -8.06 5.93
C LEU A 208 22.30 -9.32 5.14
N PRO A 209 21.55 -9.77 4.12
CA PRO A 209 21.91 -10.95 3.35
C PRO A 209 23.29 -10.81 2.69
N SER A 210 23.57 -9.64 2.11
CA SER A 210 24.85 -9.37 1.45
C SER A 210 26.03 -9.32 2.43
N LEU A 211 25.80 -8.82 3.64
CA LEU A 211 26.81 -8.80 4.71
C LEU A 211 27.12 -10.20 5.22
N LEU A 212 26.09 -11.03 5.40
CA LEU A 212 26.27 -12.42 5.84
C LEU A 212 27.04 -13.24 4.80
N VAL A 213 26.73 -13.07 3.51
CA VAL A 213 27.50 -13.72 2.43
C VAL A 213 28.95 -13.27 2.44
N LYS A 214 29.24 -11.99 2.67
CA LYS A 214 30.63 -11.49 2.80
C LYS A 214 31.37 -12.06 4.01
N GLN A 215 30.65 -12.45 5.06
CA GLN A 215 31.20 -13.12 6.24
C GLN A 215 31.40 -14.63 6.05
N GLY A 216 31.10 -15.18 4.87
CA GLY A 216 31.33 -16.59 4.53
C GLY A 216 30.07 -17.48 4.69
N TYR A 217 28.92 -16.94 5.03
CA TYR A 217 27.68 -17.71 5.05
C TYR A 217 27.20 -18.00 3.63
N THR A 218 26.54 -19.13 3.44
CA THR A 218 25.89 -19.45 2.16
C THR A 218 24.68 -18.52 1.92
N ILE A 219 24.30 -18.37 0.67
CA ILE A 219 23.08 -17.59 0.30
C ILE A 219 21.84 -18.14 1.03
N VAL A 220 21.71 -19.47 1.10
CA VAL A 220 20.58 -20.14 1.78
C VAL A 220 20.55 -19.79 3.26
N GLN A 221 21.68 -19.93 3.96
CA GLN A 221 21.78 -19.56 5.38
C GLN A 221 21.49 -18.08 5.61
N SER A 222 21.89 -17.21 4.70
CA SER A 222 21.60 -15.78 4.80
C SER A 222 20.09 -15.50 4.72
N PHE A 223 19.35 -16.23 3.89
CA PHE A 223 17.89 -16.14 3.83
C PHE A 223 17.22 -16.75 5.06
N GLU A 224 17.75 -17.84 5.63
CA GLU A 224 17.25 -18.41 6.89
C GLU A 224 17.32 -17.39 8.04
N TYR A 225 18.44 -16.69 8.20
CA TYR A 225 18.57 -15.64 9.21
C TYR A 225 17.59 -14.49 9.00
N VAL A 226 17.38 -14.06 7.75
CA VAL A 226 16.39 -13.04 7.42
C VAL A 226 14.98 -13.54 7.75
N LEU A 227 14.68 -14.81 7.51
CA LEU A 227 13.37 -15.41 7.81
C LEU A 227 13.12 -15.45 9.31
N ILE A 228 14.11 -15.85 10.12
CA ILE A 228 14.03 -15.83 11.59
C ILE A 228 13.77 -14.40 12.09
N MET A 229 14.47 -13.42 11.52
CA MET A 229 14.31 -12.01 11.88
C MET A 229 12.90 -11.48 11.55
N ILE A 230 12.34 -11.85 10.41
CA ILE A 230 10.97 -11.51 10.03
C ILE A 230 9.96 -12.16 10.99
N LEU A 231 10.15 -13.44 11.33
CA LEU A 231 9.28 -14.14 12.28
C LEU A 231 9.31 -13.49 13.67
N ALA A 232 10.50 -13.08 14.14
CA ALA A 232 10.64 -12.36 15.40
C ALA A 232 9.98 -10.97 15.39
N GLN A 233 9.81 -10.36 14.23
CA GLN A 233 9.16 -9.04 14.07
C GLN A 233 7.62 -9.12 14.13
N LEU A 234 7.00 -10.25 13.73
CA LEU A 234 5.55 -10.40 13.70
C LEU A 234 4.86 -10.11 15.05
N PRO A 235 5.37 -10.59 16.21
CA PRO A 235 4.78 -10.24 17.51
C PRO A 235 4.87 -8.74 17.83
N GLY A 236 5.83 -8.02 17.27
CA GLY A 236 6.00 -6.58 17.48
C GLY A 236 4.93 -5.72 16.80
N TYR A 237 4.32 -6.24 15.74
CA TYR A 237 3.18 -5.57 15.09
C TYR A 237 1.89 -5.72 15.88
#